data_d3779aa79355b8269dc54052338ce8cf
#
_entry.id   d3779aa79355b8269dc54052338ce8cf
#
_cell.length_a   1.000
_cell.length_b   1.000
_cell.length_c   1.000
_cell.angle_alpha   90.00
_cell.angle_beta   90.00
_cell.angle_gamma   90.00
#
_symmetry.space_group_name_H-M   'P 1'
#
loop_
_entity.id
_entity.type
_entity.pdbx_description
1 polymer ?
#
loop_
_entity_poly.entity_id
_entity_poly.type
_entity_poly.pdbx_seq_one_letter_code
_entity_poly.pdbx_strand_id
1 'polypeptide(L)'
;MEDMMRKPRDFDAELKALEDKARDLKARKVQQLGELVISTGADALSADELAGALIVLTETKDTGKREAWAKRGAAFFQGRARRSVSAPDRDGGD
;
A
#
# COMPACT_ATOMS: atom_id res chain seq x y z
N MET A 1 32.29 -32.69 9.16
CA MET A 1 31.75 -32.53 9.05
C MET A 1 30.97 -32.35 9.14
N GLU A 2 30.54 -31.97 9.45
CA GLU A 2 29.71 -31.72 9.44
C GLU A 2 29.32 -30.87 9.08
N ASP A 3 29.58 -30.36 9.37
CA ASP A 3 29.27 -29.54 8.89
C ASP A 3 29.54 -29.44 7.94
N MET A 4 30.29 -30.02 7.92
CA MET A 4 30.38 -30.26 7.02
C MET A 4 29.82 -30.88 6.42
N MET A 5 29.75 -31.52 6.95
CA MET A 5 29.00 -32.00 6.52
C MET A 5 28.00 -31.48 6.59
N ARG A 6 27.97 -31.28 7.43
CA ARG A 6 26.91 -30.47 7.31
C ARG A 6 27.09 -29.63 6.11
N LYS A 7 26.11 -29.63 5.34
CA LYS A 7 26.17 -28.92 4.18
C LYS A 7 26.29 -27.47 4.49
N PRO A 8 27.13 -26.78 3.85
CA PRO A 8 27.19 -25.36 4.05
C PRO A 8 25.85 -24.75 3.71
N ARG A 9 25.62 -23.62 4.27
CA ARG A 9 24.46 -22.88 3.98
C ARG A 9 24.25 -22.78 2.51
N ASP A 10 23.02 -23.03 2.08
CA ASP A 10 22.65 -22.92 0.69
C ASP A 10 22.21 -21.50 0.41
N PHE A 11 23.16 -20.67 0.01
CA PHE A 11 22.88 -19.26 -0.23
C PHE A 11 21.95 -19.06 -1.41
N ASP A 12 22.00 -19.93 -2.39
CA ASP A 12 21.09 -19.80 -3.53
C ASP A 12 19.66 -20.02 -3.09
N ALA A 13 19.41 -20.98 -2.23
CA ALA A 13 18.08 -21.24 -1.74
C ALA A 13 17.58 -20.08 -0.87
N GLU A 14 18.49 -19.54 -0.05
CA GLU A 14 18.13 -18.41 0.79
C GLU A 14 17.81 -17.18 -0.05
N LEU A 15 18.62 -16.97 -1.08
CA LEU A 15 18.40 -15.85 -1.95
C LEU A 15 17.07 -15.96 -2.67
N LYS A 16 16.77 -17.17 -3.14
CA LYS A 16 15.50 -17.39 -3.81
C LYS A 16 14.33 -17.15 -2.86
N ALA A 17 14.45 -17.58 -1.62
CA ALA A 17 13.40 -17.36 -0.65
C ALA A 17 13.18 -15.86 -0.40
N LEU A 18 14.27 -15.09 -0.34
CA LEU A 18 14.16 -13.67 -0.17
C LEU A 18 13.54 -13.00 -1.38
N GLU A 19 13.90 -13.49 -2.57
CA GLU A 19 13.32 -12.95 -3.80
C GLU A 19 11.83 -13.22 -3.85
N ASP A 20 11.43 -14.43 -3.46
CA ASP A 20 10.02 -14.79 -3.44
C ASP A 20 9.27 -13.92 -2.45
N LYS A 21 9.86 -13.69 -1.29
CA LYS A 21 9.21 -12.86 -0.29
C LYS A 21 9.11 -11.41 -0.76
N ALA A 22 10.15 -10.91 -1.41
CA ALA A 22 10.12 -9.56 -1.95
C ALA A 22 9.02 -9.42 -2.99
N ARG A 23 8.85 -10.44 -3.83
CA ARG A 23 7.80 -10.43 -4.84
C ARG A 23 6.43 -10.41 -4.18
N ASP A 24 6.25 -11.21 -3.13
CA ASP A 24 4.97 -11.24 -2.42
C ASP A 24 4.65 -9.90 -1.77
N LEU A 25 5.65 -9.28 -1.16
CA LEU A 25 5.44 -7.97 -0.52
C LEU A 25 5.10 -6.92 -1.55
N LYS A 26 5.75 -6.98 -2.71
CA LYS A 26 5.46 -6.04 -3.77
C LYS A 26 4.04 -6.22 -4.28
N ALA A 27 3.60 -7.48 -4.41
CA ALA A 27 2.24 -7.75 -4.85
C ALA A 27 1.22 -7.21 -3.85
N ARG A 28 1.52 -7.36 -2.56
CA ARG A 28 0.63 -6.81 -1.54
C ARG A 28 0.59 -5.30 -1.60
N LYS A 29 1.72 -4.68 -1.85
CA LYS A 29 1.75 -3.24 -1.96
C LYS A 29 0.90 -2.76 -3.13
N VAL A 30 1.01 -3.44 -4.26
CA VAL A 30 0.20 -3.09 -5.43
C VAL A 30 -1.27 -3.23 -5.11
N GLN A 31 -1.64 -4.31 -4.41
CA GLN A 31 -3.02 -4.52 -4.03
C GLN A 31 -3.50 -3.41 -3.10
N GLN A 32 -2.70 -3.03 -2.13
CA GLN A 32 -3.07 -1.95 -1.22
C GLN A 32 -3.25 -0.63 -1.95
N LEU A 33 -2.37 -0.35 -2.90
CA LEU A 33 -2.50 0.88 -3.67
C LEU A 33 -3.74 0.86 -4.54
N GLY A 34 -4.06 -0.30 -5.11
CA GLY A 34 -5.30 -0.44 -5.87
C GLY A 34 -6.52 -0.20 -5.02
N GLU A 35 -6.52 -0.77 -3.80
CA GLU A 35 -7.63 -0.56 -2.89
C GLU A 35 -7.75 0.91 -2.49
N LEU A 36 -6.62 1.58 -2.37
CA LEU A 36 -6.63 2.99 -2.04
C LEU A 36 -7.27 3.82 -3.16
N VAL A 37 -6.95 3.49 -4.39
CA VAL A 37 -7.56 4.17 -5.54
C VAL A 37 -9.07 4.02 -5.48
N ILE A 38 -9.55 2.82 -5.19
CA ILE A 38 -10.99 2.59 -5.14
C ILE A 38 -11.63 3.29 -3.95
N SER A 39 -11.01 3.18 -2.79
CA SER A 39 -11.63 3.71 -1.58
C SER A 39 -11.67 5.23 -1.57
N THR A 40 -10.80 5.89 -2.31
CA THR A 40 -10.83 7.34 -2.43
C THR A 40 -11.73 7.83 -3.55
N GLY A 41 -12.21 6.90 -4.37
CA GLY A 41 -13.04 7.29 -5.52
C GLY A 41 -12.25 7.62 -6.76
N ALA A 42 -10.93 7.50 -6.71
CA ALA A 42 -10.12 7.86 -7.87
C ALA A 42 -10.30 6.89 -9.04
N ASP A 43 -10.91 5.73 -8.78
CA ASP A 43 -11.21 4.79 -9.85
C ASP A 43 -12.29 5.31 -10.80
N ALA A 44 -12.97 6.39 -10.44
CA ALA A 44 -13.92 7.03 -11.35
C ALA A 44 -13.22 7.77 -12.48
N LEU A 45 -11.94 8.06 -12.32
CA LEU A 45 -11.17 8.68 -13.40
C LEU A 45 -10.85 7.64 -14.46
N SER A 46 -10.68 8.11 -15.70
CA SER A 46 -10.21 7.20 -16.72
C SER A 46 -8.76 6.82 -16.44
N ALA A 47 -8.28 5.76 -17.08
CA ALA A 47 -6.91 5.35 -16.90
C ALA A 47 -5.94 6.46 -17.29
N ASP A 48 -6.24 7.16 -18.37
CA ASP A 48 -5.37 8.26 -18.79
C ASP A 48 -5.37 9.39 -17.78
N GLU A 49 -6.53 9.74 -17.26
CA GLU A 49 -6.62 10.78 -16.26
C GLU A 49 -5.89 10.40 -15.00
N LEU A 50 -6.06 9.17 -14.57
CA LEU A 50 -5.42 8.70 -13.34
C LEU A 50 -3.91 8.69 -13.51
N ALA A 51 -3.43 8.18 -14.65
CA ALA A 51 -2.00 8.14 -14.91
C ALA A 51 -1.42 9.55 -14.92
N GLY A 52 -2.09 10.48 -15.59
CA GLY A 52 -1.62 11.86 -15.63
C GLY A 52 -1.56 12.50 -14.25
N ALA A 53 -2.60 12.28 -13.45
CA ALA A 53 -2.64 12.85 -12.11
C ALA A 53 -1.52 12.28 -11.25
N LEU A 54 -1.30 10.98 -11.33
CA LEU A 54 -0.24 10.35 -10.54
C LEU A 54 1.13 10.86 -10.94
N ILE A 55 1.35 11.07 -12.24
CA ILE A 55 2.62 11.61 -12.70
C ILE A 55 2.85 13.00 -12.13
N VAL A 56 1.82 13.84 -12.16
CA VAL A 56 1.92 15.18 -11.60
C VAL A 56 2.27 15.13 -10.12
N LEU A 57 1.65 14.22 -9.39
CA LEU A 57 1.95 14.08 -7.96
C LEU A 57 3.40 13.71 -7.74
N THR A 58 3.95 12.80 -8.54
CA THR A 58 5.34 12.37 -8.34
C THR A 58 6.32 13.47 -8.71
N GLU A 59 5.94 14.38 -9.58
CA GLU A 59 6.82 15.46 -10.00
C GLU A 59 6.75 16.66 -9.08
N THR A 60 5.82 16.66 -8.16
CA THR A 60 5.67 17.79 -7.24
C THR A 60 6.75 17.76 -6.18
N LYS A 61 7.49 18.85 -6.08
CA LYS A 61 8.58 18.96 -5.11
C LYS A 61 8.27 19.94 -3.99
N ASP A 62 7.08 20.48 -4.00
CA ASP A 62 6.65 21.43 -2.97
C ASP A 62 6.33 20.64 -1.70
N THR A 63 7.17 20.80 -0.68
CA THR A 63 6.99 20.06 0.56
C THR A 63 5.71 20.46 1.27
N GLY A 64 5.29 21.71 1.13
CA GLY A 64 4.05 22.15 1.75
C GLY A 64 2.85 21.43 1.18
N LYS A 65 2.83 21.23 -0.13
CA LYS A 65 1.74 20.49 -0.74
C LYS A 65 1.75 19.04 -0.30
N ARG A 66 2.93 18.44 -0.24
CA ARG A 66 3.01 17.04 0.17
C ARG A 66 2.57 16.88 1.61
N GLU A 67 2.90 17.83 2.47
CA GLU A 67 2.45 17.77 3.86
C GLU A 67 0.94 17.92 3.95
N ALA A 68 0.37 18.79 3.13
CA ALA A 68 -1.08 18.94 3.12
C ALA A 68 -1.76 17.65 2.64
N TRP A 69 -1.20 17.02 1.63
CA TRP A 69 -1.72 15.73 1.18
C TRP A 69 -1.66 14.69 2.29
N ALA A 70 -0.53 14.66 3.00
CA ALA A 70 -0.35 13.68 4.07
C ALA A 70 -1.37 13.89 5.17
N LYS A 71 -1.63 15.13 5.53
CA LYS A 71 -2.61 15.44 6.56
C LYS A 71 -4.01 15.03 6.14
N ARG A 72 -4.34 15.32 4.91
CA ARG A 72 -5.67 14.98 4.42
C ARG A 72 -5.83 13.47 4.32
N GLY A 73 -4.77 12.78 3.91
CA GLY A 73 -4.81 11.33 3.85
C GLY A 73 -4.94 10.70 5.23
N ALA A 74 -4.21 11.24 6.19
CA ALA A 74 -4.32 10.75 7.56
C ALA A 74 -5.74 10.91 8.08
N ALA A 75 -6.36 12.05 7.82
CA ALA A 75 -7.73 12.28 8.24
C ALA A 75 -8.69 11.30 7.58
N PHE A 76 -8.44 11.00 6.30
CA PHE A 76 -9.27 10.05 5.59
C PHE A 76 -9.20 8.67 6.24
N PHE A 77 -8.01 8.20 6.57
CA PHE A 77 -7.87 6.90 7.21
C PHE A 77 -8.47 6.88 8.60
N GLN A 78 -8.33 7.95 9.34
CA GLN A 78 -8.95 8.04 10.66
C GLN A 78 -10.46 8.01 10.56
N GLY A 79 -11.00 8.70 9.57
CA GLY A 79 -12.43 8.68 9.35
C GLY A 79 -12.93 7.29 9.02
N ARG A 80 -12.18 6.57 8.19
CA ARG A 80 -12.56 5.22 7.84
C ARG A 80 -12.50 4.30 9.04
N ALA A 81 -11.45 4.40 9.84
CA ALA A 81 -11.32 3.57 11.02
C ALA A 81 -12.46 3.83 11.98
N ARG A 82 -12.79 5.11 12.16
CA ARG A 82 -13.89 5.47 13.05
C ARG A 82 -15.20 4.94 12.53
N ARG A 83 -15.43 5.04 11.23
CA ARG A 83 -16.63 4.52 10.62
C ARG A 83 -16.72 3.02 10.77
N SER A 84 -15.61 2.32 10.58
CA SER A 84 -15.57 0.88 10.73
C SER A 84 -15.97 0.47 12.14
N VAL A 85 -15.41 1.17 13.12
CA VAL A 85 -15.69 0.84 14.50
C VAL A 85 -17.15 1.09 14.83
N SER A 86 -17.70 2.18 14.34
CA SER A 86 -19.05 2.56 14.70
C SER A 86 -20.11 1.98 13.77
N ALA A 87 -19.70 1.29 12.71
CA ALA A 87 -20.67 0.81 11.74
C ALA A 87 -21.76 -0.06 12.36
N PRO A 88 -21.44 -1.03 13.21
CA PRO A 88 -22.51 -1.84 13.80
C PRO A 88 -23.47 -1.01 14.62
N ASP A 89 -22.95 -0.07 15.37
CA ASP A 89 -23.80 0.78 16.17
C ASP A 89 -24.71 1.63 15.30
N ARG A 90 -24.11 2.16 14.27
CA ARG A 90 -24.87 3.03 13.40
C ARG A 90 -25.98 2.26 12.71
N ASP A 91 -25.66 1.08 12.28
CA ASP A 91 -26.66 0.26 11.62
C ASP A 91 -27.79 -0.07 12.54
N GLY A 92 -27.46 -0.38 13.75
CA GLY A 92 -28.49 -0.65 14.73
C GLY A 92 -29.31 0.58 15.00
N GLY A 93 -28.68 1.72 15.04
CA GLY A 93 -29.37 2.96 15.31
C GLY A 93 -30.23 3.39 14.16
N ASP A 94 -29.83 3.00 13.03
CA ASP A 94 -30.56 3.37 11.86
C ASP A 94 -31.74 2.44 11.66
#